data_cf9749075dce3f27627c424b46f0c463
#
_entry.id   cf9749075dce3f27627c424b46f0c463
#
_cell.length_a   1.000
_cell.length_b   1.000
_cell.length_c   1.000
_cell.angle_alpha   90.00
_cell.angle_beta   90.00
_cell.angle_gamma   90.00
#
_symmetry.space_group_name_H-M   'P 1'
#
loop_
_entity.id
_entity.type
_entity.pdbx_description
1 polymer ?
#
loop_
_entity_poly.entity_id
_entity_poly.type
_entity_poly.pdbx_seq_one_letter_code
_entity_poly.pdbx_strand_id
1 'polypeptide(L)'
;MTERALLSPLMLSSTQVEALRQLAGLASTDAARSLGRLLGTSVDADVPRAQVAPRGAVARVLQPDGPAFAVHFTVDGGARLRWLLHFTEQGATLMGGLLLGQPVLEPLGSGVPMYTSALAEAANIVVSSYVGGVGAAVGVTLVPSIPHVEVGPLERALQACFGDLDSALLLVTDLRLPGVRFAGRIVAAPEEESLTRLLKLLGAA
;
A
#
# COMPACT_ATOMS: atom_id res chain seq x y z
N MET A 1 34.79 17.26 2.60
CA MET A 1 33.46 17.80 2.84
C MET A 1 32.69 17.69 1.52
N THR A 2 31.97 16.59 1.34
CA THR A 2 31.23 16.33 0.09
C THR A 2 29.88 17.00 0.24
N GLU A 3 29.66 18.01 -0.56
CA GLU A 3 28.41 18.75 -0.69
C GLU A 3 27.30 17.78 -1.10
N ARG A 4 26.45 17.42 -0.15
CA ARG A 4 25.26 16.60 -0.39
C ARG A 4 24.31 17.47 -1.21
N ALA A 5 24.22 17.19 -2.50
CA ALA A 5 23.26 17.83 -3.38
C ALA A 5 21.89 17.80 -2.69
N LEU A 6 21.30 18.98 -2.48
CA LEU A 6 19.93 19.14 -2.06
C LEU A 6 19.07 18.51 -3.17
N LEU A 7 18.59 17.28 -2.92
CA LEU A 7 17.72 16.58 -3.84
C LEU A 7 16.46 17.43 -4.03
N SER A 8 16.28 17.88 -5.26
CA SER A 8 15.09 18.63 -5.67
C SER A 8 13.86 17.77 -5.40
N PRO A 9 12.75 18.33 -4.91
CA PRO A 9 11.50 17.60 -4.79
C PRO A 9 11.12 17.02 -6.15
N LEU A 10 10.63 15.79 -6.18
CA LEU A 10 10.18 15.10 -7.39
C LEU A 10 9.26 16.03 -8.21
N MET A 11 9.77 16.56 -9.31
CA MET A 11 9.03 17.46 -10.21
C MET A 11 8.36 16.61 -11.29
N LEU A 12 7.11 16.20 -11.03
CA LEU A 12 6.31 15.46 -12.00
C LEU A 12 5.31 16.41 -12.69
N SER A 13 5.14 16.25 -13.99
CA SER A 13 4.08 16.92 -14.73
C SER A 13 2.70 16.34 -14.35
N SER A 14 1.64 17.09 -14.59
CA SER A 14 0.27 16.60 -14.36
C SER A 14 -0.03 15.34 -15.18
N THR A 15 0.49 15.23 -16.40
CA THR A 15 0.35 14.04 -17.25
C THR A 15 1.04 12.81 -16.62
N GLN A 16 2.23 12.98 -16.07
CA GLN A 16 2.97 11.93 -15.41
C GLN A 16 2.26 11.44 -14.15
N VAL A 17 1.78 12.37 -13.33
CA VAL A 17 1.00 12.04 -12.13
C VAL A 17 -0.27 11.28 -12.51
N GLU A 18 -0.97 11.71 -13.57
CA GLU A 18 -2.20 11.05 -14.01
C GLU A 18 -1.94 9.64 -14.54
N ALA A 19 -0.86 9.42 -15.31
CA ALA A 19 -0.49 8.10 -15.80
C ALA A 19 -0.20 7.12 -14.65
N LEU A 20 0.52 7.57 -13.61
CA LEU A 20 0.80 6.76 -12.43
C LEU A 20 -0.47 6.50 -11.60
N ARG A 21 -1.37 7.48 -11.52
CA ARG A 21 -2.65 7.34 -10.84
C ARG A 21 -3.55 6.32 -11.54
N GLN A 22 -3.60 6.33 -12.86
CA GLN A 22 -4.35 5.34 -13.65
C GLN A 22 -3.77 3.93 -13.46
N LEU A 23 -2.45 3.78 -13.51
CA LEU A 23 -1.78 2.51 -13.25
C LEU A 23 -2.12 1.96 -11.86
N ALA A 24 -2.03 2.81 -10.83
CA ALA A 24 -2.39 2.44 -9.46
C ALA A 24 -3.88 2.09 -9.33
N GLY A 25 -4.76 2.75 -10.08
CA GLY A 25 -6.19 2.48 -10.11
C GLY A 25 -6.52 1.09 -10.64
N LEU A 26 -5.92 0.69 -11.75
CA LEU A 26 -6.04 -0.66 -12.31
C LEU A 26 -5.56 -1.70 -11.30
N ALA A 27 -4.35 -1.51 -10.77
CA ALA A 27 -3.75 -2.42 -9.81
C ALA A 27 -4.56 -2.54 -8.51
N SER A 28 -5.08 -1.42 -7.99
CA SER A 28 -5.92 -1.41 -6.79
C SER A 28 -7.26 -2.10 -7.01
N THR A 29 -7.84 -1.98 -8.19
CA THR A 29 -9.09 -2.69 -8.56
C THR A 29 -8.89 -4.20 -8.57
N ASP A 30 -7.77 -4.69 -9.12
CA ASP A 30 -7.45 -6.12 -9.12
C ASP A 30 -7.17 -6.62 -7.70
N ALA A 31 -6.47 -5.84 -6.89
CA ALA A 31 -6.21 -6.13 -5.48
C ALA A 31 -7.52 -6.21 -4.67
N ALA A 32 -8.42 -5.22 -4.82
CA ALA A 32 -9.72 -5.20 -4.15
C ALA A 32 -10.59 -6.40 -4.56
N ARG A 33 -10.61 -6.76 -5.85
CA ARG A 33 -11.31 -7.92 -6.37
C ARG A 33 -10.78 -9.23 -5.76
N SER A 34 -9.46 -9.36 -5.62
CA SER A 34 -8.83 -10.55 -5.03
C SER A 34 -9.14 -10.65 -3.53
N LEU A 35 -9.12 -9.53 -2.81
CA LEU A 35 -9.53 -9.47 -1.42
C LEU A 35 -11.02 -9.81 -1.26
N GLY A 36 -11.88 -9.27 -2.11
CA GLY A 36 -13.32 -9.55 -2.10
C GLY A 36 -13.63 -11.03 -2.29
N ARG A 37 -12.91 -11.70 -3.22
CA ARG A 37 -13.05 -13.17 -3.41
C ARG A 37 -12.64 -13.94 -2.16
N LEU A 38 -11.56 -13.52 -1.51
CA LEU A 38 -11.08 -14.16 -0.28
C LEU A 38 -12.05 -13.99 0.88
N LEU A 39 -12.67 -12.81 1.01
CA LEU A 39 -13.60 -12.48 2.08
C LEU A 39 -15.05 -12.93 1.83
N GLY A 40 -15.37 -13.38 0.61
CA GLY A 40 -16.74 -13.72 0.22
C GLY A 40 -17.69 -12.51 0.19
N THR A 41 -17.16 -11.30 0.06
CA THR A 41 -17.93 -10.05 0.01
C THR A 41 -17.31 -9.05 -0.96
N SER A 42 -18.06 -7.99 -1.33
CA SER A 42 -17.49 -6.94 -2.18
C SER A 42 -16.45 -6.11 -1.42
N VAL A 43 -15.38 -5.78 -2.10
CA VAL A 43 -14.39 -4.79 -1.64
C VAL A 43 -14.24 -3.77 -2.76
N ASP A 44 -14.44 -2.51 -2.44
CA ASP A 44 -14.27 -1.41 -3.38
C ASP A 44 -12.94 -0.69 -3.11
N ALA A 45 -12.27 -0.28 -4.17
CA ALA A 45 -11.09 0.56 -4.13
C ALA A 45 -11.46 1.96 -4.63
N ASP A 46 -11.13 2.98 -3.86
CA ASP A 46 -11.32 4.37 -4.31
C ASP A 46 -10.33 4.71 -5.43
N VAL A 47 -10.62 5.80 -6.13
CA VAL A 47 -9.68 6.37 -7.11
C VAL A 47 -8.39 6.78 -6.37
N PRO A 48 -7.21 6.28 -6.80
CA PRO A 48 -5.97 6.59 -6.13
C PRO A 48 -5.65 8.09 -6.09
N ARG A 49 -5.07 8.52 -4.98
CA ARG A 49 -4.48 9.86 -4.84
C ARG A 49 -2.97 9.74 -5.01
N ALA A 50 -2.38 10.67 -5.73
CA ALA A 50 -0.93 10.79 -5.86
C ALA A 50 -0.46 12.00 -5.02
N GLN A 51 0.47 11.77 -4.10
CA GLN A 51 0.96 12.79 -3.18
C GLN A 51 2.48 12.67 -3.03
N VAL A 52 3.20 13.78 -3.17
CA VAL A 52 4.63 13.81 -2.86
C VAL A 52 4.82 14.11 -1.38
N ALA A 53 5.53 13.24 -0.69
CA ALA A 53 5.89 13.38 0.72
C ALA A 53 7.40 13.51 0.85
N PRO A 54 7.94 14.59 1.44
CA PRO A 54 9.34 14.66 1.82
C PRO A 54 9.65 13.71 2.98
N ARG A 55 10.93 13.42 3.20
CA ARG A 55 11.40 12.58 4.32
C ARG A 55 10.73 12.96 5.64
N GLY A 56 10.23 11.97 6.37
CA GLY A 56 9.56 12.15 7.66
C GLY A 56 8.17 12.77 7.60
N ALA A 57 7.63 13.07 6.41
CA ALA A 57 6.29 13.63 6.27
C ALA A 57 5.22 12.59 5.86
N VAL A 58 5.60 11.35 5.56
CA VAL A 58 4.67 10.30 5.11
C VAL A 58 3.54 10.08 6.11
N ALA A 59 3.83 10.02 7.39
CA ALA A 59 2.83 9.89 8.44
C ALA A 59 1.83 11.06 8.45
N ARG A 60 2.32 12.30 8.29
CA ARG A 60 1.45 13.49 8.20
C ARG A 60 0.55 13.47 6.97
N VAL A 61 1.06 12.99 5.84
CA VAL A 61 0.31 12.87 4.58
C VAL A 61 -0.80 11.83 4.71
N LEU A 62 -0.53 10.73 5.39
CA LEU A 62 -1.48 9.62 5.52
C LEU A 62 -2.45 9.78 6.70
N GLN A 63 -2.17 10.71 7.64
CA GLN A 63 -3.01 11.02 8.80
C GLN A 63 -3.51 9.74 9.51
N PRO A 64 -2.61 8.96 10.12
CA PRO A 64 -2.99 7.73 10.78
C PRO A 64 -3.80 8.01 12.05
N ASP A 65 -4.96 7.37 12.17
CA ASP A 65 -5.80 7.44 13.36
C ASP A 65 -5.72 6.11 14.12
N GLY A 66 -5.17 6.13 15.34
CA GLY A 66 -5.18 5.01 16.26
C GLY A 66 -4.32 3.80 15.89
N PRO A 67 -4.52 2.68 16.60
CA PRO A 67 -3.84 1.42 16.30
C PRO A 67 -4.25 0.86 14.95
N ALA A 68 -3.29 0.26 14.26
CA ALA A 68 -3.51 -0.37 12.96
C ALA A 68 -2.85 -1.75 12.91
N PHE A 69 -3.38 -2.60 12.06
CA PHE A 69 -2.67 -3.75 11.54
C PHE A 69 -2.07 -3.34 10.19
N ALA A 70 -0.76 -3.42 10.06
CA ALA A 70 -0.06 -3.05 8.84
C ALA A 70 0.84 -4.18 8.36
N VAL A 71 0.89 -4.36 7.05
CA VAL A 71 1.82 -5.28 6.39
C VAL A 71 2.52 -4.50 5.29
N HIS A 72 3.86 -4.55 5.29
CA HIS A 72 4.62 -3.90 4.24
C HIS A 72 5.54 -4.87 3.51
N PHE A 73 5.87 -4.50 2.29
CA PHE A 73 6.69 -5.28 1.36
C PHE A 73 7.66 -4.38 0.62
N THR A 74 8.82 -4.91 0.29
CA THR A 74 9.58 -4.44 -0.87
C THR A 74 9.16 -5.24 -2.09
N VAL A 75 9.05 -4.56 -3.23
CA VAL A 75 8.74 -5.19 -4.50
C VAL A 75 9.94 -4.99 -5.42
N ASP A 76 10.47 -6.07 -5.96
CA ASP A 76 11.63 -6.08 -6.85
C ASP A 76 11.27 -6.62 -8.24
N GLY A 77 12.21 -6.53 -9.17
CA GLY A 77 12.09 -7.03 -10.56
C GLY A 77 12.22 -5.92 -11.59
N GLY A 78 11.26 -5.79 -12.49
CA GLY A 78 11.27 -4.75 -13.53
C GLY A 78 11.21 -3.31 -13.02
N ALA A 79 10.74 -3.12 -11.79
CA ALA A 79 10.78 -1.87 -11.05
C ALA A 79 10.84 -2.19 -9.54
N ARG A 80 11.34 -1.25 -8.74
CA ARG A 80 11.39 -1.38 -7.30
C ARG A 80 10.39 -0.43 -6.65
N LEU A 81 9.55 -0.98 -5.76
CA LEU A 81 8.52 -0.22 -5.05
C LEU A 81 8.55 -0.57 -3.56
N ARG A 82 8.17 0.38 -2.72
CA ARG A 82 7.75 0.13 -1.35
C ARG A 82 6.23 0.04 -1.34
N TRP A 83 5.70 -0.97 -0.68
CA TRP A 83 4.26 -1.22 -0.67
C TRP A 83 3.79 -1.53 0.76
N LEU A 84 2.70 -0.91 1.16
CA LEU A 84 2.11 -1.06 2.48
C LEU A 84 0.59 -1.19 2.34
N LEU A 85 0.04 -2.18 3.04
CA LEU A 85 -1.39 -2.29 3.31
C LEU A 85 -1.60 -2.13 4.81
N HIS A 86 -2.45 -1.21 5.20
CA HIS A 86 -2.87 -1.13 6.59
C HIS A 86 -4.39 -1.17 6.71
N PHE A 87 -4.85 -1.70 7.83
CA PHE A 87 -6.25 -1.71 8.23
C PHE A 87 -6.38 -0.94 9.54
N THR A 88 -7.47 -0.18 9.66
CA THR A 88 -7.89 0.35 10.96
C THR A 88 -8.21 -0.80 11.91
N GLU A 89 -8.25 -0.55 13.21
CA GLU A 89 -8.66 -1.56 14.19
C GLU A 89 -10.02 -2.20 13.81
N GLN A 90 -11.01 -1.37 13.46
CA GLN A 90 -12.32 -1.84 13.03
C GLN A 90 -12.24 -2.66 11.73
N GLY A 91 -11.45 -2.22 10.75
CA GLY A 91 -11.26 -2.93 9.49
C GLY A 91 -10.59 -4.29 9.71
N ALA A 92 -9.52 -4.34 10.52
CA ALA A 92 -8.80 -5.57 10.84
C ALA A 92 -9.69 -6.59 11.59
N THR A 93 -10.47 -6.12 12.56
CA THR A 93 -11.42 -6.97 13.32
C THR A 93 -12.49 -7.55 12.39
N LEU A 94 -13.10 -6.73 11.54
CA LEU A 94 -14.11 -7.19 10.60
C LEU A 94 -13.52 -8.21 9.61
N MET A 95 -12.39 -7.89 9.01
CA MET A 95 -11.74 -8.79 8.04
C MET A 95 -11.26 -10.07 8.68
N GLY A 96 -10.68 -10.00 9.88
CA GLY A 96 -10.29 -11.18 10.66
C GLY A 96 -11.49 -12.08 10.91
N GLY A 97 -12.63 -11.51 11.27
CA GLY A 97 -13.89 -12.26 11.46
C GLY A 97 -14.36 -12.94 10.19
N LEU A 98 -14.34 -12.23 9.06
CA LEU A 98 -14.70 -12.80 7.75
C LEU A 98 -13.77 -13.95 7.33
N LEU A 99 -12.44 -13.76 7.53
CA LEU A 99 -11.44 -14.78 7.20
C LEU A 99 -11.56 -16.04 8.07
N LEU A 100 -11.88 -15.88 9.34
CA LEU A 100 -12.00 -17.00 10.29
C LEU A 100 -13.42 -17.60 10.34
N GLY A 101 -14.39 -17.00 9.67
CA GLY A 101 -15.80 -17.43 9.71
C GLY A 101 -16.48 -17.26 11.08
N GLN A 102 -15.94 -16.39 11.94
CA GLN A 102 -16.44 -16.14 13.29
C GLN A 102 -16.11 -14.73 13.77
N PRO A 103 -16.93 -14.13 14.66
CA PRO A 103 -16.63 -12.81 15.20
C PRO A 103 -15.28 -12.77 15.92
N VAL A 104 -14.52 -11.71 15.68
CA VAL A 104 -13.26 -11.42 16.41
C VAL A 104 -13.58 -10.47 17.54
N LEU A 105 -13.23 -10.86 18.77
CA LEU A 105 -13.46 -10.07 19.99
C LEU A 105 -12.18 -9.45 20.57
N GLU A 106 -11.03 -9.80 20.01
CA GLU A 106 -9.73 -9.32 20.47
C GLU A 106 -9.38 -7.99 19.82
N PRO A 107 -9.17 -6.89 20.58
CA PRO A 107 -8.72 -5.63 20.04
C PRO A 107 -7.24 -5.72 19.61
N LEU A 108 -6.83 -4.92 18.62
CA LEU A 108 -5.44 -4.86 18.13
C LEU A 108 -4.42 -4.50 19.22
N GLY A 109 -4.83 -3.83 20.28
CA GLY A 109 -3.94 -3.41 21.37
C GLY A 109 -3.70 -4.43 22.48
N SER A 110 -4.34 -5.60 22.47
CA SER A 110 -4.27 -6.61 23.55
C SER A 110 -3.17 -7.67 23.38
N GLY A 111 -2.26 -7.47 22.45
CA GLY A 111 -1.20 -8.42 22.09
C GLY A 111 -1.20 -8.70 20.60
N VAL A 112 -0.64 -9.85 20.19
CA VAL A 112 -0.71 -10.31 18.79
C VAL A 112 -2.04 -11.03 18.59
N PRO A 113 -3.03 -10.46 17.92
CA PRO A 113 -4.32 -11.09 17.73
C PRO A 113 -4.19 -12.42 16.97
N MET A 114 -5.04 -13.39 17.33
CA MET A 114 -5.04 -14.71 16.69
C MET A 114 -5.28 -14.65 15.17
N TYR A 115 -5.95 -13.61 14.70
CA TYR A 115 -6.24 -13.41 13.27
C TYR A 115 -5.13 -12.72 12.47
N THR A 116 -4.00 -12.33 13.10
CA THR A 116 -2.91 -11.60 12.39
C THR A 116 -2.30 -12.42 11.26
N SER A 117 -2.15 -13.73 11.45
CA SER A 117 -1.63 -14.62 10.40
C SER A 117 -2.56 -14.68 9.19
N ALA A 118 -3.89 -14.73 9.42
CA ALA A 118 -4.86 -14.71 8.35
C ALA A 118 -4.86 -13.37 7.60
N LEU A 119 -4.73 -12.25 8.32
CA LEU A 119 -4.59 -10.92 7.72
C LEU A 119 -3.29 -10.76 6.95
N ALA A 120 -2.18 -11.32 7.43
CA ALA A 120 -0.90 -11.30 6.72
C ALA A 120 -0.96 -12.09 5.42
N GLU A 121 -1.61 -13.26 5.42
CA GLU A 121 -1.84 -14.04 4.20
C GLU A 121 -2.77 -13.31 3.23
N ALA A 122 -3.85 -12.69 3.72
CA ALA A 122 -4.69 -11.84 2.89
C ALA A 122 -3.90 -10.69 2.26
N ALA A 123 -3.01 -10.04 3.01
CA ALA A 123 -2.15 -8.98 2.50
C ALA A 123 -1.20 -9.49 1.40
N ASN A 124 -0.66 -10.71 1.55
CA ASN A 124 0.19 -11.34 0.54
C ASN A 124 -0.57 -11.57 -0.78
N ILE A 125 -1.82 -12.01 -0.70
CA ILE A 125 -2.69 -12.16 -1.88
C ILE A 125 -2.98 -10.81 -2.53
N VAL A 126 -3.26 -9.79 -1.73
CA VAL A 126 -3.57 -8.43 -2.19
C VAL A 126 -2.37 -7.79 -2.89
N VAL A 127 -1.16 -7.87 -2.28
CA VAL A 127 0.05 -7.33 -2.91
C VAL A 127 0.39 -8.05 -4.20
N SER A 128 0.27 -9.37 -4.23
CA SER A 128 0.54 -10.17 -5.44
C SER A 128 -0.39 -9.79 -6.58
N SER A 129 -1.66 -9.54 -6.30
CA SER A 129 -2.64 -9.07 -7.30
C SER A 129 -2.34 -7.65 -7.76
N TYR A 130 -1.96 -6.75 -6.83
CA TYR A 130 -1.59 -5.37 -7.14
C TYR A 130 -0.37 -5.31 -8.06
N VAL A 131 0.73 -5.97 -7.69
CA VAL A 131 1.96 -5.94 -8.47
C VAL A 131 1.82 -6.71 -9.78
N GLY A 132 0.99 -7.74 -9.82
CA GLY A 132 0.60 -8.44 -11.04
C GLY A 132 -0.10 -7.51 -12.03
N GLY A 133 -1.04 -6.69 -11.55
CA GLY A 133 -1.73 -5.66 -12.35
C GLY A 133 -0.78 -4.59 -12.87
N VAL A 134 0.12 -4.07 -12.02
CA VAL A 134 1.18 -3.15 -12.44
C VAL A 134 2.06 -3.79 -13.50
N GLY A 135 2.58 -4.99 -13.24
CA GLY A 135 3.48 -5.71 -14.13
C GLY A 135 2.87 -5.97 -15.50
N ALA A 136 1.60 -6.40 -15.53
CA ALA A 136 0.87 -6.64 -16.77
C ALA A 136 0.68 -5.35 -17.59
N ALA A 137 0.38 -4.24 -16.93
CA ALA A 137 0.15 -2.95 -17.60
C ALA A 137 1.42 -2.37 -18.23
N VAL A 138 2.60 -2.61 -17.63
CA VAL A 138 3.87 -2.05 -18.12
C VAL A 138 4.82 -3.10 -18.73
N GLY A 139 4.39 -4.37 -18.84
CA GLY A 139 5.16 -5.42 -19.49
C GLY A 139 6.39 -5.89 -18.70
N VAL A 140 6.37 -5.85 -17.37
CA VAL A 140 7.48 -6.30 -16.51
C VAL A 140 7.01 -7.29 -15.44
N THR A 141 7.94 -8.13 -14.97
CA THR A 141 7.68 -8.98 -13.80
C THR A 141 8.05 -8.24 -12.53
N LEU A 142 7.15 -8.24 -11.56
CA LEU A 142 7.33 -7.68 -10.22
C LEU A 142 7.10 -8.78 -9.18
N VAL A 143 7.96 -8.83 -8.17
CA VAL A 143 7.93 -9.88 -7.14
C VAL A 143 7.96 -9.22 -5.76
N PRO A 144 6.91 -9.40 -4.93
CA PRO A 144 6.93 -8.91 -3.55
C PRO A 144 7.85 -9.77 -2.68
N SER A 145 8.45 -9.14 -1.66
CA SER A 145 9.19 -9.82 -0.60
C SER A 145 8.24 -10.66 0.28
N ILE A 146 8.80 -11.35 1.28
CA ILE A 146 8.01 -11.86 2.40
C ILE A 146 7.34 -10.69 3.15
N PRO A 147 6.15 -10.91 3.75
CA PRO A 147 5.44 -9.88 4.51
C PRO A 147 6.16 -9.50 5.79
N HIS A 148 6.22 -8.20 6.07
CA HIS A 148 6.62 -7.65 7.37
C HIS A 148 5.38 -7.09 8.07
N VAL A 149 5.01 -7.68 9.20
CA VAL A 149 3.78 -7.35 9.94
C VAL A 149 4.10 -6.43 11.10
N GLU A 150 3.34 -5.36 11.22
CA GLU A 150 3.35 -4.41 12.34
C GLU A 150 1.95 -4.27 12.93
N VAL A 151 1.83 -4.45 14.24
CA VAL A 151 0.59 -4.22 14.99
C VAL A 151 0.84 -3.11 16.00
N GLY A 152 0.01 -2.07 15.98
CA GLY A 152 0.14 -0.92 16.87
C GLY A 152 0.09 0.41 16.13
N PRO A 153 0.80 1.45 16.62
CA PRO A 153 0.82 2.75 15.96
C PRO A 153 1.28 2.66 14.50
N LEU A 154 0.48 3.17 13.57
CA LEU A 154 0.78 3.09 12.12
C LEU A 154 2.10 3.79 11.77
N GLU A 155 2.53 4.79 12.55
CA GLU A 155 3.79 5.49 12.36
C GLU A 155 5.00 4.54 12.33
N ARG A 156 4.97 3.45 13.11
CA ARG A 156 6.05 2.45 13.12
C ARG A 156 6.16 1.74 11.78
N ALA A 157 5.03 1.28 11.23
CA ALA A 157 4.99 0.64 9.91
C ALA A 157 5.41 1.61 8.80
N LEU A 158 4.97 2.88 8.87
CA LEU A 158 5.36 3.92 7.93
C LEU A 158 6.85 4.22 7.98
N GLN A 159 7.43 4.28 9.18
CA GLN A 159 8.86 4.47 9.36
C GLN A 159 9.66 3.27 8.85
N ALA A 160 9.20 2.05 9.12
CA ALA A 160 9.86 0.84 8.64
C ALA A 160 9.80 0.70 7.10
N CYS A 161 8.67 1.06 6.50
CA CYS A 161 8.47 0.93 5.05
C CYS A 161 9.10 2.06 4.23
N PHE A 162 9.02 3.32 4.71
CA PHE A 162 9.34 4.51 3.91
C PHE A 162 10.39 5.44 4.57
N GLY A 163 10.88 5.12 5.77
CA GLY A 163 11.69 6.03 6.56
C GLY A 163 13.08 6.33 6.00
N ASP A 164 13.59 5.48 5.13
CA ASP A 164 14.87 5.64 4.43
C ASP A 164 14.77 6.47 3.13
N LEU A 165 13.55 6.73 2.64
CA LEU A 165 13.34 7.52 1.43
C LEU A 165 13.48 9.02 1.72
N ASP A 166 14.28 9.72 0.91
CA ASP A 166 14.44 11.19 1.01
C ASP A 166 13.18 11.94 0.57
N SER A 167 12.50 11.41 -0.43
CA SER A 167 11.17 11.83 -0.85
C SER A 167 10.45 10.64 -1.47
N ALA A 168 9.13 10.61 -1.39
CA ALA A 168 8.32 9.56 -1.99
C ALA A 168 7.14 10.15 -2.74
N LEU A 169 6.87 9.65 -3.95
CA LEU A 169 5.56 9.75 -4.56
C LEU A 169 4.70 8.61 -4.00
N LEU A 170 3.73 8.96 -3.20
CA LEU A 170 2.78 8.01 -2.62
C LEU A 170 1.57 7.89 -3.52
N LEU A 171 1.26 6.67 -3.95
CA LEU A 171 0.01 6.30 -4.61
C LEU A 171 -0.89 5.65 -3.56
N VAL A 172 -1.93 6.36 -3.16
CA VAL A 172 -2.75 6.02 -1.99
C VAL A 172 -4.16 5.65 -2.42
N THR A 173 -4.60 4.46 -2.08
CA THR A 173 -5.95 3.95 -2.38
C THR A 173 -6.63 3.51 -1.10
N ASP A 174 -7.81 4.06 -0.82
CA ASP A 174 -8.64 3.63 0.29
C ASP A 174 -9.50 2.42 -0.12
N LEU A 175 -9.59 1.42 0.75
CA LEU A 175 -10.41 0.23 0.59
C LEU A 175 -11.66 0.35 1.45
N ARG A 176 -12.81 -0.06 0.88
CA ARG A 176 -14.11 -0.05 1.55
C ARG A 176 -14.73 -1.44 1.56
N LEU A 177 -15.36 -1.75 2.67
CA LEU A 177 -16.18 -2.93 2.87
C LEU A 177 -17.64 -2.52 3.13
N PRO A 178 -18.64 -3.34 2.81
CA PRO A 178 -20.01 -3.06 3.14
C PRO A 178 -20.18 -2.76 4.64
N GLY A 179 -20.85 -1.66 4.96
CA GLY A 179 -21.08 -1.23 6.35
C GLY A 179 -19.89 -0.54 7.04
N VAL A 180 -18.72 -0.43 6.38
CA VAL A 180 -17.53 0.25 6.92
C VAL A 180 -17.06 1.32 5.95
N ARG A 181 -17.06 2.59 6.38
CA ARG A 181 -16.67 3.72 5.51
C ARG A 181 -15.20 3.67 5.08
N PHE A 182 -14.33 3.16 5.96
CA PHE A 182 -12.90 3.00 5.71
C PHE A 182 -12.42 1.73 6.40
N ALA A 183 -12.09 0.71 5.63
CA ALA A 183 -11.60 -0.56 6.17
C ALA A 183 -10.07 -0.62 6.20
N GLY A 184 -9.41 -0.06 5.19
CA GLY A 184 -7.96 -0.09 5.07
C GLY A 184 -7.46 0.76 3.91
N ARG A 185 -6.13 0.80 3.75
CA ARG A 185 -5.46 1.62 2.75
C ARG A 185 -4.26 0.91 2.15
N ILE A 186 -4.15 0.96 0.83
CA ILE A 186 -2.96 0.61 0.08
C ILE A 186 -2.12 1.88 -0.12
N VAL A 187 -0.83 1.78 0.13
CA VAL A 187 0.17 2.81 -0.17
C VAL A 187 1.29 2.18 -0.98
N ALA A 188 1.47 2.63 -2.21
CA ALA A 188 2.57 2.21 -3.06
C ALA A 188 3.47 3.41 -3.37
N ALA A 189 4.78 3.23 -3.28
CA ALA A 189 5.77 4.25 -3.59
C ALA A 189 6.88 3.65 -4.44
N PRO A 190 6.95 3.98 -5.74
CA PRO A 190 8.10 3.64 -6.57
C PRO A 190 9.36 4.33 -6.04
N GLU A 191 10.49 3.63 -6.01
CA GLU A 191 11.79 4.26 -5.79
C GLU A 191 12.16 5.15 -6.99
N GLU A 192 12.98 6.16 -6.80
CA GLU A 192 13.22 7.23 -7.77
C GLU A 192 13.62 6.72 -9.18
N GLU A 193 14.57 5.79 -9.23
CA GLU A 193 15.00 5.17 -10.50
C GLU A 193 13.87 4.39 -11.16
N SER A 194 13.08 3.69 -10.36
CA SER A 194 11.94 2.90 -10.83
C SER A 194 10.78 3.79 -11.27
N LEU A 195 10.58 4.94 -10.66
CA LEU A 195 9.60 5.92 -11.08
C LEU A 195 9.88 6.40 -12.51
N THR A 196 11.13 6.79 -12.79
CA THR A 196 11.55 7.19 -14.14
C THR A 196 11.33 6.07 -15.16
N ARG A 197 11.65 4.82 -14.79
CA ARG A 197 11.43 3.66 -15.64
C ARG A 197 9.95 3.39 -15.91
N LEU A 198 9.12 3.43 -14.88
CA LEU A 198 7.67 3.24 -15.02
C LEU A 198 7.06 4.31 -15.94
N LEU A 199 7.45 5.56 -15.79
CA LEU A 199 6.97 6.64 -16.68
C LEU A 199 7.34 6.41 -18.14
N LYS A 200 8.57 5.93 -18.43
CA LYS A 200 8.97 5.55 -19.78
C LYS A 200 8.13 4.41 -20.34
N LEU A 201 7.88 3.38 -19.55
CA LEU A 201 7.06 2.22 -19.96
C LEU A 201 5.60 2.60 -20.19
N LEU A 202 5.10 3.62 -19.48
CA LEU A 202 3.76 4.18 -19.66
C LEU A 202 3.67 5.17 -20.83
N GLY A 203 4.79 5.50 -21.50
CA GLY A 203 4.82 6.52 -22.55
C GLY A 203 4.61 7.96 -22.04
N ALA A 204 4.88 8.20 -20.74
CA ALA A 204 4.68 9.49 -20.05
C ALA A 204 6.03 10.14 -19.65
N ALA A 205 7.15 9.72 -20.24
CA ALA A 205 8.49 10.24 -19.94
C ALA A 205 8.74 11.62 -20.57
#